data_8079c855634c4751c1169f02273c3ace
#
_entry.id   8079c855634c4751c1169f02273c3ace
#
_cell.length_a   1.000
_cell.length_b   1.000
_cell.length_c   1.000
_cell.angle_alpha   90.00
_cell.angle_beta   90.00
_cell.angle_gamma   90.00
#
_symmetry.space_group_name_H-M   'P 1'
#
loop_
_entity.id
_entity.type
_entity.pdbx_description
1 polymer ?
#
loop_
_entity_poly.entity_id
_entity_poly.type
_entity_poly.pdbx_seq_one_letter_code
_entity_poly.pdbx_strand_id
1 'polypeptide(L)'
;MSSIFEIQYVPKKMAIFTTILDNHVELNKYLKQVILEHRQNNPETTKSNVKAWHSSWTTHQENPNFKPLVDIVLDACKFISAGYFECDDTDYHVINLWAMMYEDTEWTKRHAHFPSDFAACYYVDVEPGCAPVIFESVVNDEVNNNNQPLTLQPQNGMLAIWPAILHHEVPPTKGRRMCISMNIDKGERK
;
A
#
# COMPACT_ATOMS: atom_id res chain seq x y z
N MET A 1 18.52 -47.39 -4.28
CA MET A 1 17.13 -46.86 -4.27
C MET A 1 17.18 -45.45 -4.79
N SER A 2 16.66 -45.22 -6.01
CA SER A 2 16.52 -43.86 -6.53
C SER A 2 15.23 -43.28 -5.92
N SER A 3 15.38 -42.32 -5.04
CA SER A 3 14.23 -41.54 -4.56
C SER A 3 13.69 -40.69 -5.70
N ILE A 4 12.48 -40.99 -6.12
CA ILE A 4 11.75 -40.15 -7.09
C ILE A 4 11.14 -39.01 -6.26
N PHE A 5 11.60 -37.77 -6.50
CA PHE A 5 10.97 -36.59 -5.93
C PHE A 5 9.84 -36.14 -6.87
N GLU A 6 8.63 -36.03 -6.33
CA GLU A 6 7.53 -35.36 -7.02
C GLU A 6 7.63 -33.85 -6.80
N ILE A 7 7.62 -33.11 -7.90
CA ILE A 7 7.56 -31.63 -7.82
C ILE A 7 6.09 -31.23 -7.67
N GLN A 8 5.73 -30.70 -6.50
CA GLN A 8 4.44 -30.06 -6.32
C GLN A 8 4.57 -28.57 -6.61
N TYR A 9 3.95 -28.13 -7.68
CA TYR A 9 3.89 -26.73 -8.05
C TYR A 9 2.70 -26.06 -7.36
N VAL A 10 2.95 -25.05 -6.54
CA VAL A 10 1.91 -24.19 -5.96
C VAL A 10 1.89 -22.88 -6.77
N PRO A 11 0.93 -22.69 -7.67
CA PRO A 11 0.81 -21.45 -8.42
C PRO A 11 0.50 -20.30 -7.46
N LYS A 12 1.32 -19.26 -7.45
CA LYS A 12 1.16 -18.09 -6.61
C LYS A 12 0.80 -16.90 -7.51
N LYS A 13 -0.44 -16.46 -7.47
CA LYS A 13 -0.85 -15.23 -8.15
C LYS A 13 -0.38 -14.04 -7.31
N MET A 14 0.62 -13.31 -7.80
CA MET A 14 1.14 -12.10 -7.17
C MET A 14 1.07 -10.96 -8.18
N ALA A 15 0.33 -9.93 -7.85
CA ALA A 15 0.19 -8.75 -8.72
C ALA A 15 0.09 -7.49 -7.88
N ILE A 16 0.51 -6.37 -8.47
CA ILE A 16 0.27 -5.03 -7.95
C ILE A 16 -0.77 -4.39 -8.86
N PHE A 17 -1.87 -3.97 -8.28
CA PHE A 17 -2.99 -3.35 -8.97
C PHE A 17 -2.88 -1.84 -8.80
N THR A 18 -2.96 -1.10 -9.90
CA THR A 18 -2.88 0.37 -9.87
C THR A 18 -3.98 0.99 -10.71
N THR A 19 -4.53 2.10 -10.23
CA THR A 19 -5.43 2.95 -11.00
C THR A 19 -5.26 4.41 -10.59
N ILE A 20 -5.61 5.34 -11.45
CA ILE A 20 -5.82 6.75 -11.10
C ILE A 20 -7.32 6.94 -10.91
N LEU A 21 -7.75 7.43 -9.76
CA LEU A 21 -9.17 7.65 -9.51
C LEU A 21 -9.69 8.84 -10.35
N ASP A 22 -10.84 8.68 -11.00
CA ASP A 22 -11.41 9.71 -11.87
C ASP A 22 -11.68 11.03 -11.14
N ASN A 23 -12.13 10.95 -9.89
CA ASN A 23 -12.43 12.11 -9.03
C ASN A 23 -11.25 12.56 -8.16
N HIS A 24 -10.02 12.16 -8.51
CA HIS A 24 -8.84 12.37 -7.65
C HIS A 24 -8.55 13.84 -7.34
N VAL A 25 -8.90 14.77 -8.22
CA VAL A 25 -8.61 16.20 -8.02
C VAL A 25 -9.34 16.73 -6.77
N GLU A 26 -10.64 16.50 -6.70
CA GLU A 26 -11.48 16.91 -5.58
C GLU A 26 -11.16 16.11 -4.32
N LEU A 27 -10.98 14.79 -4.47
CA LEU A 27 -10.63 13.90 -3.37
C LEU A 27 -9.27 14.28 -2.75
N ASN A 28 -8.27 14.56 -3.59
CA ASN A 28 -6.95 14.98 -3.11
C ASN A 28 -6.98 16.33 -2.40
N LYS A 29 -7.74 17.30 -2.92
CA LYS A 29 -7.91 18.58 -2.25
C LYS A 29 -8.52 18.40 -0.86
N TYR A 30 -9.54 17.58 -0.75
CA TYR A 30 -10.18 17.25 0.52
C TYR A 30 -9.23 16.52 1.48
N LEU A 31 -8.64 15.40 1.04
CA LEU A 31 -7.76 14.59 1.88
C LEU A 31 -6.49 15.33 2.30
N LYS A 32 -5.94 16.18 1.46
CA LYS A 32 -4.80 17.03 1.81
C LYS A 32 -5.12 17.92 3.00
N GLN A 33 -6.29 18.55 3.01
CA GLN A 33 -6.75 19.36 4.14
C GLN A 33 -6.89 18.50 5.40
N VAL A 34 -7.57 17.36 5.31
CA VAL A 34 -7.78 16.42 6.42
C VAL A 34 -6.44 15.98 7.04
N ILE A 35 -5.45 15.64 6.20
CA ILE A 35 -4.12 15.22 6.68
C ILE A 35 -3.39 16.38 7.38
N LEU A 36 -3.41 17.55 6.79
CA LEU A 36 -2.73 18.72 7.36
C LEU A 36 -3.32 19.13 8.72
N GLU A 37 -4.65 19.12 8.84
CA GLU A 37 -5.35 19.39 10.11
C GLU A 37 -5.04 18.30 11.15
N HIS A 38 -5.04 17.02 10.73
CA HIS A 38 -4.69 15.93 11.62
C HIS A 38 -3.25 16.03 12.12
N ARG A 39 -2.29 16.38 11.24
CA ARG A 39 -0.88 16.58 11.60
C ARG A 39 -0.68 17.70 12.61
N GLN A 40 -1.43 18.82 12.50
CA GLN A 40 -1.34 19.93 13.46
C GLN A 40 -1.66 19.51 14.89
N ASN A 41 -2.62 18.58 15.04
CA ASN A 41 -3.04 18.06 16.33
C ASN A 41 -2.20 16.85 16.81
N ASN A 42 -1.44 16.24 15.88
CA ASN A 42 -0.63 15.05 16.12
C ASN A 42 0.76 15.22 15.49
N PRO A 43 1.62 16.09 16.05
CA PRO A 43 2.83 16.56 15.36
C PRO A 43 3.89 15.48 15.11
N GLU A 44 3.98 14.44 15.94
CA GLU A 44 5.00 13.41 15.76
C GLU A 44 4.59 12.02 16.21
N THR A 45 4.88 11.01 15.35
CA THR A 45 5.00 9.61 15.77
C THR A 45 6.32 9.05 15.23
N THR A 46 7.23 8.68 16.15
CA THR A 46 8.49 8.05 15.76
C THR A 46 8.28 6.59 15.44
N LYS A 47 8.76 6.12 14.29
CA LYS A 47 8.77 4.73 13.87
C LYS A 47 10.19 4.29 13.55
N SER A 48 10.56 3.07 13.89
CA SER A 48 11.93 2.57 13.72
C SER A 48 12.30 2.29 12.26
N ASN A 49 11.32 2.10 11.40
CA ASN A 49 11.50 1.78 9.98
C ASN A 49 11.07 2.90 9.03
N VAL A 50 10.69 4.06 9.55
CA VAL A 50 10.22 5.20 8.75
C VAL A 50 10.89 6.47 9.27
N LYS A 51 11.47 7.23 8.33
CA LYS A 51 11.87 8.61 8.54
C LYS A 51 10.93 9.48 7.71
N ALA A 52 9.80 9.80 8.27
CA ALA A 52 8.76 10.68 7.71
C ALA A 52 7.73 10.95 8.80
N TRP A 53 6.92 12.01 8.66
CA TRP A 53 5.75 12.12 9.51
C TRP A 53 4.78 10.98 9.22
N HIS A 54 4.25 10.37 10.27
CA HIS A 54 3.38 9.21 10.22
C HIS A 54 2.29 9.36 11.28
N SER A 55 1.02 9.33 10.91
CA SER A 55 -0.10 9.38 11.86
C SER A 55 -0.22 8.07 12.66
N SER A 56 -1.18 7.98 13.58
CA SER A 56 -1.46 6.72 14.28
C SER A 56 -1.90 5.62 13.30
N TRP A 57 -1.76 4.34 13.72
CA TRP A 57 -2.21 3.20 12.93
C TRP A 57 -3.74 3.07 12.85
N THR A 58 -4.43 3.76 13.74
CA THR A 58 -5.88 3.74 13.91
C THR A 58 -6.54 5.05 13.45
N THR A 59 -5.85 5.81 12.62
CA THR A 59 -6.31 7.15 12.19
C THR A 59 -7.73 7.15 11.61
N HIS A 60 -8.15 6.08 10.93
CA HIS A 60 -9.52 5.96 10.40
C HIS A 60 -10.59 5.80 11.50
N GLN A 61 -10.23 5.30 12.68
CA GLN A 61 -11.12 5.20 13.84
C GLN A 61 -11.20 6.54 14.59
N GLU A 62 -10.10 7.28 14.60
CA GLU A 62 -9.98 8.58 15.27
C GLU A 62 -10.56 9.72 14.43
N ASN A 63 -10.51 9.61 13.11
CA ASN A 63 -10.95 10.65 12.19
C ASN A 63 -11.82 10.07 11.05
N PRO A 64 -13.15 10.21 11.14
CA PRO A 64 -14.09 9.66 10.14
C PRO A 64 -13.97 10.32 8.75
N ASN A 65 -13.25 11.45 8.64
CA ASN A 65 -13.03 12.12 7.36
C ASN A 65 -12.19 11.29 6.37
N PHE A 66 -11.56 10.19 6.81
CA PHE A 66 -10.91 9.22 5.91
C PHE A 66 -11.88 8.20 5.30
N LYS A 67 -13.12 8.13 5.77
CA LYS A 67 -14.12 7.15 5.32
C LYS A 67 -14.35 7.12 3.80
N PRO A 68 -14.44 8.25 3.07
CA PRO A 68 -14.63 8.19 1.61
C PRO A 68 -13.54 7.41 0.89
N LEU A 69 -12.28 7.53 1.32
CA LEU A 69 -11.18 6.75 0.75
C LEU A 69 -11.24 5.28 1.19
N VAL A 70 -11.60 5.01 2.43
CA VAL A 70 -11.78 3.64 2.94
C VAL A 70 -12.80 2.88 2.08
N ASP A 71 -13.96 3.49 1.80
CA ASP A 71 -15.02 2.86 1.00
C ASP A 71 -14.50 2.53 -0.42
N ILE A 72 -13.82 3.46 -1.08
CA ILE A 72 -13.22 3.24 -2.41
C ILE A 72 -12.23 2.07 -2.40
N VAL A 73 -11.37 1.99 -1.39
CA VAL A 73 -10.35 0.94 -1.28
C VAL A 73 -11.00 -0.43 -1.03
N LEU A 74 -12.02 -0.51 -0.19
CA LEU A 74 -12.74 -1.76 0.08
C LEU A 74 -13.47 -2.26 -1.18
N ASP A 75 -14.11 -1.37 -1.94
CA ASP A 75 -14.75 -1.73 -3.22
C ASP A 75 -13.71 -2.20 -4.24
N ALA A 76 -12.53 -1.55 -4.30
CA ALA A 76 -11.45 -1.99 -5.16
C ALA A 76 -10.92 -3.38 -4.77
N CYS A 77 -10.78 -3.68 -3.47
CA CYS A 77 -10.36 -5.01 -2.99
C CYS A 77 -11.38 -6.09 -3.40
N LYS A 78 -12.69 -5.82 -3.29
CA LYS A 78 -13.75 -6.73 -3.75
C LYS A 78 -13.66 -6.96 -5.25
N PHE A 79 -13.50 -5.90 -6.04
CA PHE A 79 -13.34 -6.00 -7.49
C PHE A 79 -12.11 -6.84 -7.90
N ILE A 80 -10.98 -6.61 -7.26
CA ILE A 80 -9.73 -7.36 -7.49
C ILE A 80 -9.92 -8.83 -7.11
N SER A 81 -10.57 -9.07 -5.98
CA SER A 81 -10.80 -10.44 -5.48
C SER A 81 -11.66 -11.25 -6.43
N ALA A 82 -12.78 -10.70 -6.86
CA ALA A 82 -13.68 -11.35 -7.80
C ALA A 82 -13.04 -11.54 -9.18
N GLY A 83 -12.42 -10.47 -9.72
CA GLY A 83 -11.93 -10.49 -11.10
C GLY A 83 -10.59 -11.19 -11.30
N TYR A 84 -9.68 -11.10 -10.32
CA TYR A 84 -8.32 -11.64 -10.49
C TYR A 84 -8.06 -12.91 -9.67
N PHE A 85 -8.59 -12.97 -8.44
CA PHE A 85 -8.41 -14.13 -7.57
C PHE A 85 -9.54 -15.15 -7.68
N GLU A 86 -10.60 -14.83 -8.45
CA GLU A 86 -11.76 -15.71 -8.65
C GLU A 86 -12.45 -16.05 -7.30
N CYS A 87 -12.50 -15.08 -6.40
CA CYS A 87 -13.04 -15.22 -5.06
C CYS A 87 -14.17 -14.22 -4.87
N ASP A 88 -15.39 -14.67 -5.15
CA ASP A 88 -16.61 -13.90 -4.93
C ASP A 88 -17.02 -13.92 -3.43
N ASP A 89 -17.91 -13.03 -3.03
CA ASP A 89 -18.51 -12.94 -1.69
C ASP A 89 -17.52 -12.72 -0.53
N THR A 90 -16.38 -12.09 -0.81
CA THR A 90 -15.44 -11.73 0.25
C THR A 90 -15.72 -10.31 0.75
N ASP A 91 -16.09 -10.18 2.01
CA ASP A 91 -16.07 -8.89 2.69
C ASP A 91 -14.64 -8.55 3.12
N TYR A 92 -14.30 -7.26 3.01
CA TYR A 92 -13.02 -6.71 3.45
C TYR A 92 -13.23 -5.62 4.48
N HIS A 93 -12.26 -5.46 5.38
CA HIS A 93 -12.25 -4.39 6.35
C HIS A 93 -10.83 -3.84 6.54
N VAL A 94 -10.75 -2.55 6.83
CA VAL A 94 -9.47 -1.89 7.11
C VAL A 94 -9.09 -2.12 8.56
N ILE A 95 -7.96 -2.80 8.78
CA ILE A 95 -7.39 -3.04 10.11
C ILE A 95 -6.62 -1.81 10.59
N ASN A 96 -5.80 -1.26 9.71
CA ASN A 96 -5.01 -0.07 9.97
C ASN A 96 -5.13 0.91 8.81
N LEU A 97 -5.13 2.19 9.12
CA LEU A 97 -4.95 3.28 8.18
C LEU A 97 -4.07 4.34 8.83
N TRP A 98 -3.10 4.80 8.07
CA TRP A 98 -2.24 5.91 8.47
C TRP A 98 -1.90 6.81 7.29
N ALA A 99 -1.79 8.10 7.59
CA ALA A 99 -1.28 9.09 6.65
C ALA A 99 0.23 9.29 6.85
N MET A 100 0.94 9.55 5.77
CA MET A 100 2.37 9.83 5.76
C MET A 100 2.67 11.06 4.94
N MET A 101 3.64 11.85 5.43
CA MET A 101 4.20 12.98 4.69
C MET A 101 5.72 12.84 4.70
N TYR A 102 6.28 12.74 3.51
CA TYR A 102 7.73 12.70 3.29
C TYR A 102 8.22 14.06 2.82
N GLU A 103 9.30 14.50 3.40
CA GLU A 103 10.13 15.62 2.96
C GLU A 103 11.43 15.09 2.32
N ASP A 104 12.29 15.98 1.83
CA ASP A 104 13.58 15.61 1.21
C ASP A 104 14.40 14.69 2.13
N THR A 105 15.03 13.69 1.54
CA THR A 105 15.87 12.68 2.19
C THR A 105 15.13 11.70 3.11
N GLU A 106 13.82 11.79 3.24
CA GLU A 106 13.04 10.87 4.03
C GLU A 106 12.75 9.56 3.28
N TRP A 107 12.57 8.47 4.03
CA TRP A 107 12.53 7.11 3.52
C TRP A 107 11.67 6.19 4.37
N THR A 108 11.33 5.04 3.80
CA THR A 108 10.80 3.88 4.54
C THR A 108 11.63 2.66 4.22
N LYS A 109 12.13 1.98 5.25
CA LYS A 109 12.91 0.74 5.11
C LYS A 109 12.05 -0.38 4.55
N ARG A 110 12.72 -1.34 3.96
CA ARG A 110 12.13 -2.59 3.49
C ARG A 110 11.30 -3.25 4.58
N HIS A 111 10.04 -3.53 4.26
CA HIS A 111 9.05 -4.16 5.14
C HIS A 111 7.93 -4.83 4.32
N ALA A 112 7.09 -5.59 5.00
CA ALA A 112 5.84 -6.14 4.48
C ALA A 112 4.72 -5.87 5.48
N HIS A 113 3.48 -6.12 5.08
CA HIS A 113 2.28 -5.89 5.91
C HIS A 113 1.65 -7.19 6.41
N PHE A 114 2.40 -8.31 6.34
CA PHE A 114 1.94 -9.57 6.91
C PHE A 114 1.56 -9.39 8.42
N PRO A 115 0.46 -9.98 8.92
CA PRO A 115 -0.35 -11.04 8.30
C PRO A 115 -1.58 -10.58 7.50
N SER A 116 -1.75 -9.30 7.19
CA SER A 116 -2.90 -8.82 6.41
C SER A 116 -2.99 -9.48 5.03
N ASP A 117 -4.16 -9.45 4.41
CA ASP A 117 -4.38 -9.99 3.06
C ASP A 117 -3.86 -9.03 1.99
N PHE A 118 -4.25 -7.76 2.09
CA PHE A 118 -3.81 -6.70 1.19
C PHE A 118 -3.17 -5.54 1.94
N ALA A 119 -2.26 -4.86 1.25
CA ALA A 119 -1.84 -3.52 1.57
C ALA A 119 -2.26 -2.58 0.45
N ALA A 120 -2.60 -1.34 0.79
CA ALA A 120 -2.93 -0.29 -0.16
C ALA A 120 -2.20 1.01 0.16
N CYS A 121 -1.93 1.80 -0.88
CA CYS A 121 -1.42 3.16 -0.76
C CYS A 121 -2.13 4.06 -1.76
N TYR A 122 -2.69 5.16 -1.27
CA TYR A 122 -3.27 6.22 -2.08
C TYR A 122 -2.40 7.48 -2.03
N TYR A 123 -2.08 8.04 -3.19
CA TYR A 123 -1.17 9.19 -3.31
C TYR A 123 -1.96 10.49 -3.48
N VAL A 124 -1.93 11.31 -2.42
CA VAL A 124 -2.70 12.56 -2.32
C VAL A 124 -1.97 13.72 -2.97
N ASP A 125 -0.67 13.87 -2.69
CA ASP A 125 0.15 14.97 -3.20
C ASP A 125 1.58 14.48 -3.45
N VAL A 126 2.00 14.50 -4.70
CA VAL A 126 3.29 13.97 -5.15
C VAL A 126 3.99 15.05 -5.95
N GLU A 127 5.14 15.53 -5.46
CA GLU A 127 6.00 16.46 -6.18
C GLU A 127 6.90 15.74 -7.19
N PRO A 128 7.31 16.42 -8.27
CA PRO A 128 8.31 15.90 -9.20
C PRO A 128 9.60 15.47 -8.47
N GLY A 129 10.18 14.35 -8.88
CA GLY A 129 11.40 13.81 -8.26
C GLY A 129 11.17 12.94 -7.01
N CYS A 130 9.92 12.77 -6.61
CA CYS A 130 9.53 11.87 -5.52
C CYS A 130 10.03 10.44 -5.80
N ALA A 131 10.61 9.80 -4.78
CA ALA A 131 11.13 8.44 -4.91
C ALA A 131 10.04 7.43 -5.25
N PRO A 132 10.33 6.40 -6.06
CA PRO A 132 9.41 5.30 -6.31
C PRO A 132 9.22 4.42 -5.07
N VAL A 133 8.19 3.57 -5.12
CA VAL A 133 8.13 2.38 -4.27
C VAL A 133 8.83 1.25 -5.01
N ILE A 134 9.75 0.57 -4.33
CA ILE A 134 10.49 -0.55 -4.88
C ILE A 134 9.99 -1.82 -4.20
N PHE A 135 9.39 -2.71 -4.98
CA PHE A 135 8.96 -4.03 -4.54
C PHE A 135 10.04 -5.04 -4.85
N GLU A 136 10.30 -5.95 -3.92
CA GLU A 136 11.18 -7.08 -4.20
C GLU A 136 10.65 -7.95 -5.33
N SER A 137 11.57 -8.55 -6.06
CA SER A 137 11.19 -9.55 -7.04
C SER A 137 10.43 -10.70 -6.36
N VAL A 138 9.24 -10.98 -6.82
CA VAL A 138 8.45 -12.15 -6.39
C VAL A 138 8.88 -13.43 -7.08
N VAL A 139 9.67 -13.31 -8.14
CA VAL A 139 10.28 -14.41 -8.85
C VAL A 139 11.75 -14.44 -8.44
N ASN A 140 12.05 -15.23 -7.43
CA ASN A 140 13.43 -15.51 -7.06
C ASN A 140 13.97 -16.53 -8.07
N ASP A 141 14.42 -16.05 -9.22
CA ASP A 141 15.12 -16.88 -10.20
C ASP A 141 16.62 -16.90 -9.86
N GLU A 142 16.93 -17.59 -8.77
CA GLU A 142 18.32 -17.76 -8.31
C GLU A 142 19.16 -18.49 -9.37
N VAL A 143 18.52 -19.31 -10.20
CA VAL A 143 19.19 -20.08 -11.25
C VAL A 143 19.68 -19.16 -12.38
N ASN A 144 18.88 -18.17 -12.77
CA ASN A 144 19.22 -17.23 -13.84
C ASN A 144 19.68 -15.87 -13.32
N ASN A 145 19.75 -15.69 -11.99
CA ASN A 145 20.14 -14.43 -11.33
C ASN A 145 19.28 -13.22 -11.79
N ASN A 146 18.01 -13.44 -12.04
CA ASN A 146 17.09 -12.47 -12.64
C ASN A 146 16.12 -11.87 -11.58
N ASN A 147 16.69 -11.40 -10.48
CA ASN A 147 15.95 -10.74 -9.39
C ASN A 147 15.74 -9.26 -9.70
N GLN A 148 14.87 -8.95 -10.64
CA GLN A 148 14.54 -7.56 -10.97
C GLN A 148 13.44 -7.05 -10.03
N PRO A 149 13.72 -6.04 -9.19
CA PRO A 149 12.68 -5.40 -8.39
C PRO A 149 11.69 -4.66 -9.30
N LEU A 150 10.43 -4.68 -8.93
CA LEU A 150 9.43 -3.86 -9.60
C LEU A 150 9.42 -2.46 -8.98
N THR A 151 9.50 -1.45 -9.82
CA THR A 151 9.51 -0.06 -9.41
C THR A 151 8.18 0.60 -9.78
N LEU A 152 7.46 1.13 -8.79
CA LEU A 152 6.22 1.87 -8.98
C LEU A 152 6.45 3.36 -8.73
N GLN A 153 6.33 4.18 -9.79
CA GLN A 153 6.44 5.63 -9.68
C GLN A 153 5.10 6.20 -9.20
N PRO A 154 5.02 6.86 -8.03
CA PRO A 154 3.79 7.45 -7.54
C PRO A 154 3.31 8.61 -8.41
N GLN A 155 1.99 8.76 -8.51
CA GLN A 155 1.31 9.85 -9.20
C GLN A 155 0.14 10.36 -8.36
N ASN A 156 -0.21 11.63 -8.51
CA ASN A 156 -1.39 12.20 -7.84
C ASN A 156 -2.66 11.42 -8.22
N GLY A 157 -3.42 11.02 -7.21
CA GLY A 157 -4.65 10.24 -7.40
C GLY A 157 -4.46 8.76 -7.67
N MET A 158 -3.21 8.27 -7.65
CA MET A 158 -2.95 6.84 -7.81
C MET A 158 -3.37 6.08 -6.54
N LEU A 159 -4.17 5.04 -6.74
CA LEU A 159 -4.40 3.98 -5.78
C LEU A 159 -3.60 2.76 -6.22
N ALA A 160 -2.75 2.24 -5.34
CA ALA A 160 -2.01 1.00 -5.51
C ALA A 160 -2.44 0.00 -4.44
N ILE A 161 -2.74 -1.26 -4.84
CA ILE A 161 -3.14 -2.35 -3.96
C ILE A 161 -2.29 -3.58 -4.29
N TRP A 162 -1.77 -4.26 -3.27
CA TRP A 162 -0.93 -5.44 -3.46
C TRP A 162 -1.10 -6.44 -2.32
N PRO A 163 -0.79 -7.73 -2.53
CA PRO A 163 -0.75 -8.73 -1.47
C PRO A 163 0.21 -8.30 -0.34
N ALA A 164 -0.27 -8.28 0.88
CA ALA A 164 0.43 -7.72 2.04
C ALA A 164 1.79 -8.39 2.36
N ILE A 165 2.01 -9.58 1.84
CA ILE A 165 3.28 -10.31 1.98
C ILE A 165 4.42 -9.73 1.11
N LEU A 166 4.12 -8.89 0.11
CA LEU A 166 5.13 -8.30 -0.75
C LEU A 166 5.99 -7.29 0.00
N HIS A 167 7.28 -7.60 0.11
CA HIS A 167 8.25 -6.68 0.67
C HIS A 167 8.47 -5.50 -0.27
N HIS A 168 8.51 -4.32 0.32
CA HIS A 168 8.75 -3.09 -0.43
C HIS A 168 9.43 -2.04 0.45
N GLU A 169 10.00 -1.05 -0.20
CA GLU A 169 10.67 0.08 0.43
C GLU A 169 10.45 1.38 -0.34
N VAL A 170 10.74 2.48 0.31
CA VAL A 170 10.84 3.81 -0.30
C VAL A 170 12.23 4.34 -0.04
N PRO A 171 13.09 4.44 -1.05
CA PRO A 171 14.42 5.05 -0.88
C PRO A 171 14.29 6.54 -0.51
N PRO A 172 15.39 7.17 -0.07
CA PRO A 172 15.40 8.60 0.23
C PRO A 172 14.81 9.41 -0.92
N THR A 173 13.72 10.14 -0.65
CA THR A 173 12.99 10.92 -1.65
C THR A 173 13.65 12.27 -1.94
N LYS A 174 13.39 12.80 -3.14
CA LYS A 174 13.56 14.21 -3.48
C LYS A 174 12.19 14.79 -3.74
N GLY A 175 11.87 15.88 -3.09
CA GLY A 175 10.52 16.43 -3.13
C GLY A 175 9.54 15.76 -2.16
N ARG A 176 8.46 16.45 -1.86
CA ARG A 176 7.46 16.02 -0.89
C ARG A 176 6.52 14.99 -1.48
N ARG A 177 6.07 14.09 -0.61
CA ARG A 177 5.04 13.12 -0.92
C ARG A 177 4.09 12.96 0.25
N MET A 178 2.79 13.08 -0.03
CA MET A 178 1.72 12.82 0.91
C MET A 178 0.92 11.61 0.43
N CYS A 179 0.80 10.59 1.27
CA CYS A 179 0.05 9.38 0.95
C CYS A 179 -0.68 8.83 2.16
N ILE A 180 -1.65 7.96 1.90
CA ILE A 180 -2.43 7.24 2.91
C ILE A 180 -2.25 5.75 2.65
N SER A 181 -1.76 5.02 3.65
CA SER A 181 -1.54 3.57 3.57
C SER A 181 -2.54 2.82 4.44
N MET A 182 -2.88 1.60 4.03
CA MET A 182 -3.85 0.75 4.71
C MET A 182 -3.41 -0.69 4.74
N ASN A 183 -3.77 -1.38 5.83
CA ASN A 183 -3.78 -2.84 5.93
C ASN A 183 -5.23 -3.31 5.87
N ILE A 184 -5.50 -4.32 5.06
CA ILE A 184 -6.85 -4.79 4.74
C ILE A 184 -6.89 -6.30 4.90
N ASP A 185 -7.85 -6.77 5.66
CA ASP A 185 -8.10 -8.19 5.90
C ASP A 185 -9.47 -8.60 5.36
N LYS A 186 -9.57 -9.87 5.01
CA LYS A 186 -10.85 -10.51 4.74
C LYS A 186 -11.67 -10.60 6.02
N GLY A 187 -12.96 -10.33 5.91
CA GLY A 187 -13.92 -10.68 6.93
C GLY A 187 -14.08 -12.19 7.07
N GLU A 188 -14.64 -12.65 8.18
CA GLU A 188 -15.01 -14.05 8.32
C GLU A 188 -16.04 -14.42 7.24
N ARG A 189 -15.81 -15.54 6.56
CA ARG A 189 -16.83 -16.11 5.65
C ARG A 189 -18.05 -16.46 6.50
N LYS A 190 -19.17 -15.80 6.22
CA LYS A 190 -20.46 -16.12 6.82
C LYS A 190 -20.98 -17.44 6.30
#